data_ec0c4759c6b126835ca60f3a7c786b68
#
_entry.id   ec0c4759c6b126835ca60f3a7c786b68
#
_cell.length_a   1.000
_cell.length_b   1.000
_cell.length_c   1.000
_cell.angle_alpha   90.00
_cell.angle_beta   90.00
_cell.angle_gamma   90.00
#
_symmetry.space_group_name_H-M   'P 1'
#
loop_
_entity.id
_entity.type
_entity.pdbx_description
1 polymer ?
#
loop_
_entity_poly.entity_id
_entity_poly.type
_entity_poly.pdbx_seq_one_letter_code
_entity_poly.pdbx_strand_id
1 'polypeptide(L)'
;CFAASVCMLLIMFTLQSQDDMIDQGTKMLNWSSFVNRCSIKYASASDFTLLLIRIPDFKMFMKTFGGRFSNSLLRSFSDYLYNFVNLGDGFYLEDECFALMFPKDSEKVGETYRAIRKKLSENWNIGTVDTLITACFMRIDCPEDVDNADMLVDFIEQFKHREPETERLLHATDINFYDSKRRSEVENAIDKALDNRGFEVYYQPIYSSSRNKIVSCEALVRLKDEKLGFIPPQEFIPIAEENGKILKIGKYVFEEACRFIKKGVGTSLGIEYVQVNLSVVQCMQSDLVEQLLSIMDRYKVDPSSICLEVTETAAVYTPHIMEKNIKTLSD
;
A
#
# COMPACT_ATOMS: atom_id res chain seq x y z
N CYS A 1 -40.54 -27.43 -26.24
CA CYS A 1 -39.48 -27.72 -25.23
C CYS A 1 -38.16 -26.95 -25.47
N PHE A 2 -37.64 -26.87 -26.71
CA PHE A 2 -36.34 -26.23 -27.00
C PHE A 2 -36.34 -24.74 -26.71
N ALA A 3 -37.35 -23.98 -27.09
CA ALA A 3 -37.46 -22.55 -26.81
C ALA A 3 -37.51 -22.23 -25.31
N ALA A 4 -38.20 -23.04 -24.51
CA ALA A 4 -38.26 -22.88 -23.07
C ALA A 4 -36.90 -23.15 -22.39
N SER A 5 -36.16 -24.15 -22.88
CA SER A 5 -34.79 -24.43 -22.38
C SER A 5 -33.81 -23.33 -22.75
N VAL A 6 -33.90 -22.75 -23.95
CA VAL A 6 -33.05 -21.62 -24.36
C VAL A 6 -33.38 -20.35 -23.57
N CYS A 7 -34.67 -20.05 -23.34
CA CYS A 7 -35.09 -18.96 -22.47
C CYS A 7 -34.62 -19.16 -21.03
N MET A 8 -34.69 -20.37 -20.50
CA MET A 8 -34.24 -20.68 -19.15
C MET A 8 -32.71 -20.56 -19.01
N LEU A 9 -31.95 -21.00 -20.02
CA LEU A 9 -30.49 -20.80 -20.09
C LEU A 9 -30.11 -19.32 -20.21
N LEU A 10 -30.82 -18.55 -21.03
CA LEU A 10 -30.60 -17.10 -21.15
C LEU A 10 -30.93 -16.37 -19.83
N ILE A 11 -32.01 -16.75 -19.14
CA ILE A 11 -32.38 -16.21 -17.83
C ILE A 11 -31.34 -16.61 -16.79
N MET A 12 -30.89 -17.86 -16.77
CA MET A 12 -29.81 -18.29 -15.85
C MET A 12 -28.50 -17.55 -16.15
N PHE A 13 -28.13 -17.34 -17.41
CA PHE A 13 -26.93 -16.60 -17.80
C PHE A 13 -27.03 -15.12 -17.43
N THR A 14 -28.20 -14.50 -17.59
CA THR A 14 -28.40 -13.10 -17.15
C THR A 14 -28.46 -12.97 -15.63
N LEU A 15 -28.99 -13.92 -14.90
CA LEU A 15 -28.98 -13.93 -13.43
C LEU A 15 -27.58 -14.19 -12.89
N GLN A 16 -26.81 -15.10 -13.49
CA GLN A 16 -25.44 -15.40 -13.11
C GLN A 16 -24.50 -14.22 -13.38
N SER A 17 -24.71 -13.48 -14.49
CA SER A 17 -23.97 -12.26 -14.79
C SER A 17 -24.31 -11.08 -13.85
N GLN A 18 -25.52 -11.05 -13.27
CA GLN A 18 -25.88 -10.03 -12.27
C GLN A 18 -25.23 -10.29 -10.91
N ASP A 19 -25.10 -11.55 -10.49
CA ASP A 19 -24.42 -11.89 -9.24
C ASP A 19 -22.91 -11.58 -9.30
N ASP A 20 -22.29 -11.64 -10.48
CA ASP A 20 -20.88 -11.29 -10.68
C ASP A 20 -20.62 -9.76 -10.66
N MET A 21 -21.66 -8.93 -10.74
CA MET A 21 -21.54 -7.46 -10.77
C MET A 21 -21.71 -6.81 -9.40
N ILE A 22 -22.15 -7.55 -8.40
CA ILE A 22 -22.53 -7.03 -7.07
C ILE A 22 -21.64 -7.64 -6.00
N ASP A 23 -21.15 -6.80 -5.08
CA ASP A 23 -20.52 -7.27 -3.86
C ASP A 23 -21.56 -7.91 -2.93
N GLN A 24 -21.32 -9.15 -2.52
CA GLN A 24 -22.30 -9.94 -1.76
C GLN A 24 -22.50 -9.41 -0.32
N GLY A 25 -21.50 -8.77 0.26
CA GLY A 25 -21.56 -8.21 1.60
C GLY A 25 -22.38 -6.91 1.65
N THR A 26 -22.04 -5.95 0.82
CA THR A 26 -22.64 -4.62 0.78
C THR A 26 -23.87 -4.53 -0.12
N LYS A 27 -24.03 -5.45 -1.08
CA LYS A 27 -25.02 -5.40 -2.17
C LYS A 27 -24.90 -4.19 -3.09
N MET A 28 -23.80 -3.46 -3.03
CA MET A 28 -23.44 -2.42 -3.99
C MET A 28 -22.77 -3.04 -5.22
N LEU A 29 -22.70 -2.30 -6.30
CA LEU A 29 -21.90 -2.70 -7.45
C LEU A 29 -20.43 -2.85 -7.03
N ASN A 30 -19.78 -3.88 -7.54
CA ASN A 30 -18.39 -4.20 -7.18
C ASN A 30 -17.36 -3.38 -8.00
N TRP A 31 -16.08 -3.62 -7.72
CA TRP A 31 -14.96 -2.99 -8.39
C TRP A 31 -15.00 -3.12 -9.92
N SER A 32 -15.26 -4.32 -10.44
CA SER A 32 -15.33 -4.56 -11.89
C SER A 32 -16.43 -3.74 -12.55
N SER A 33 -17.60 -3.64 -11.89
CA SER A 33 -18.71 -2.82 -12.35
C SER A 33 -18.37 -1.33 -12.35
N PHE A 34 -17.64 -0.87 -11.33
CA PHE A 34 -17.16 0.50 -11.24
C PHE A 34 -16.21 0.85 -12.39
N VAL A 35 -15.17 0.04 -12.61
CA VAL A 35 -14.18 0.25 -13.68
C VAL A 35 -14.87 0.28 -15.05
N ASN A 36 -15.76 -0.67 -15.30
CA ASN A 36 -16.53 -0.72 -16.55
C ASN A 36 -17.39 0.55 -16.73
N ARG A 37 -18.07 0.99 -15.68
CA ARG A 37 -18.91 2.20 -15.72
C ARG A 37 -18.09 3.46 -16.02
N CYS A 38 -16.95 3.62 -15.38
CA CYS A 38 -16.03 4.71 -15.63
C CYS A 38 -15.48 4.68 -17.06
N SER A 39 -15.07 3.52 -17.56
CA SER A 39 -14.58 3.36 -18.93
C SER A 39 -15.63 3.76 -19.97
N ILE A 40 -16.90 3.37 -19.77
CA ILE A 40 -18.00 3.79 -20.63
C ILE A 40 -18.19 5.32 -20.58
N LYS A 41 -18.13 5.92 -19.40
CA LYS A 41 -18.25 7.39 -19.22
C LYS A 41 -17.16 8.14 -19.96
N TYR A 42 -15.89 7.74 -19.81
CA TYR A 42 -14.78 8.33 -20.54
C TYR A 42 -14.89 8.13 -22.06
N ALA A 43 -15.24 6.93 -22.49
CA ALA A 43 -15.43 6.63 -23.93
C ALA A 43 -16.56 7.46 -24.57
N SER A 44 -17.60 7.80 -23.80
CA SER A 44 -18.72 8.63 -24.25
C SER A 44 -18.51 10.13 -24.03
N ALA A 45 -17.32 10.55 -23.57
CA ALA A 45 -17.00 11.93 -23.17
C ALA A 45 -18.05 12.52 -22.22
N SER A 46 -18.56 11.72 -21.30
CA SER A 46 -19.58 12.13 -20.32
C SER A 46 -18.93 12.54 -19.01
N ASP A 47 -19.10 13.79 -18.63
CA ASP A 47 -18.61 14.33 -17.39
C ASP A 47 -19.36 13.75 -16.18
N PHE A 48 -18.65 13.51 -15.09
CA PHE A 48 -19.21 13.00 -13.84
C PHE A 48 -18.36 13.40 -12.63
N THR A 49 -18.96 13.39 -11.46
CA THR A 49 -18.26 13.61 -10.18
C THR A 49 -18.35 12.36 -9.32
N LEU A 50 -17.27 12.00 -8.69
CA LEU A 50 -17.21 10.92 -7.69
C LEU A 50 -17.10 11.52 -6.29
N LEU A 51 -17.83 10.94 -5.34
CA LEU A 51 -17.59 11.08 -3.92
C LEU A 51 -17.07 9.73 -3.40
N LEU A 52 -15.80 9.67 -3.11
CA LEU A 52 -15.16 8.51 -2.47
C LEU A 52 -15.35 8.62 -0.95
N ILE A 53 -15.58 7.48 -0.31
CA ILE A 53 -15.81 7.37 1.13
C ILE A 53 -15.06 6.15 1.63
N ARG A 54 -14.13 6.30 2.58
CA ARG A 54 -13.37 5.19 3.17
C ARG A 54 -13.52 5.17 4.67
N ILE A 55 -13.71 3.98 5.25
CA ILE A 55 -13.74 3.74 6.70
C ILE A 55 -12.37 3.22 7.15
N PRO A 56 -11.47 4.09 7.68
CA PRO A 56 -10.06 3.72 7.89
C PRO A 56 -9.85 2.67 9.00
N ASP A 57 -10.69 2.66 10.03
CA ASP A 57 -10.50 1.82 11.23
C ASP A 57 -11.24 0.48 11.18
N PHE A 58 -11.70 0.08 9.99
CA PHE A 58 -12.55 -1.11 9.88
C PHE A 58 -11.85 -2.41 10.31
N LYS A 59 -10.56 -2.55 10.06
CA LYS A 59 -9.77 -3.70 10.54
C LYS A 59 -9.77 -3.82 12.07
N MET A 60 -9.87 -2.69 12.77
CA MET A 60 -10.01 -2.68 14.23
C MET A 60 -11.39 -3.19 14.65
N PHE A 61 -12.47 -2.78 13.95
CA PHE A 61 -13.82 -3.32 14.18
C PHE A 61 -13.84 -4.84 13.97
N MET A 62 -13.21 -5.35 12.93
CA MET A 62 -13.12 -6.79 12.69
C MET A 62 -12.41 -7.54 13.82
N LYS A 63 -11.32 -6.99 14.34
CA LYS A 63 -10.58 -7.59 15.45
C LYS A 63 -11.37 -7.55 16.77
N THR A 64 -12.09 -6.46 17.02
CA THR A 64 -12.77 -6.20 18.32
C THR A 64 -14.13 -6.91 18.40
N PHE A 65 -14.93 -6.85 17.34
CA PHE A 65 -16.34 -7.30 17.34
C PHE A 65 -16.58 -8.53 16.44
N GLY A 66 -15.58 -8.93 15.65
CA GLY A 66 -15.67 -10.10 14.76
C GLY A 66 -16.36 -9.82 13.43
N GLY A 67 -16.23 -10.79 12.50
CA GLY A 67 -16.66 -10.59 11.10
C GLY A 67 -18.16 -10.40 10.91
N ARG A 68 -19.02 -11.01 11.73
CA ARG A 68 -20.48 -10.83 11.61
C ARG A 68 -20.90 -9.39 11.90
N PHE A 69 -20.37 -8.81 12.95
CA PHE A 69 -20.63 -7.41 13.28
C PHE A 69 -20.16 -6.50 12.15
N SER A 70 -18.93 -6.68 11.70
CA SER A 70 -18.30 -5.88 10.66
C SER A 70 -19.06 -5.93 9.34
N ASN A 71 -19.50 -7.11 8.92
CA ASN A 71 -20.33 -7.26 7.72
C ASN A 71 -21.71 -6.58 7.87
N SER A 72 -22.31 -6.65 9.06
CA SER A 72 -23.57 -5.94 9.34
C SER A 72 -23.38 -4.43 9.33
N LEU A 73 -22.23 -3.94 9.81
CA LEU A 73 -21.88 -2.52 9.78
C LEU A 73 -21.72 -2.03 8.34
N LEU A 74 -20.92 -2.72 7.51
CA LEU A 74 -20.77 -2.40 6.09
C LEU A 74 -22.10 -2.41 5.36
N ARG A 75 -22.94 -3.39 5.65
CA ARG A 75 -24.26 -3.50 5.05
C ARG A 75 -25.16 -2.33 5.42
N SER A 76 -25.24 -1.99 6.72
CA SER A 76 -26.02 -0.83 7.19
C SER A 76 -25.51 0.48 6.61
N PHE A 77 -24.18 0.61 6.48
CA PHE A 77 -23.58 1.80 5.88
C PHE A 77 -23.90 1.89 4.39
N SER A 78 -23.77 0.81 3.62
CA SER A 78 -24.13 0.80 2.20
C SER A 78 -25.63 1.06 1.95
N ASP A 79 -26.50 0.49 2.78
CA ASP A 79 -27.94 0.75 2.70
C ASP A 79 -28.25 2.24 2.95
N TYR A 80 -27.52 2.89 3.86
CA TYR A 80 -27.61 4.33 4.08
C TYR A 80 -27.11 5.14 2.88
N LEU A 81 -26.00 4.73 2.25
CA LEU A 81 -25.45 5.42 1.07
C LEU A 81 -26.39 5.38 -0.13
N TYR A 82 -27.17 4.31 -0.28
CA TYR A 82 -28.17 4.22 -1.37
C TYR A 82 -29.28 5.29 -1.32
N ASN A 83 -29.46 6.00 -0.20
CA ASN A 83 -30.42 7.12 -0.16
C ASN A 83 -29.95 8.33 -0.99
N PHE A 84 -28.71 8.38 -1.43
CA PHE A 84 -28.13 9.55 -2.09
C PHE A 84 -27.92 9.36 -3.59
N VAL A 85 -27.92 8.13 -4.09
CA VAL A 85 -27.65 7.79 -5.48
C VAL A 85 -28.70 6.84 -6.04
N ASN A 86 -28.82 6.79 -7.37
CA ASN A 86 -29.68 5.79 -8.02
C ASN A 86 -29.04 4.39 -7.94
N LEU A 87 -29.87 3.37 -8.14
CA LEU A 87 -29.39 2.01 -8.37
C LEU A 87 -28.47 2.02 -9.61
N GLY A 88 -27.21 1.61 -9.43
CA GLY A 88 -26.21 1.63 -10.49
C GLY A 88 -25.18 2.76 -10.43
N ASP A 89 -25.33 3.70 -9.49
CA ASP A 89 -24.40 4.81 -9.28
C ASP A 89 -23.67 4.72 -7.91
N GLY A 90 -23.89 3.64 -7.14
CA GLY A 90 -23.22 3.35 -5.89
C GLY A 90 -22.37 2.08 -5.98
N PHE A 91 -21.11 2.16 -5.53
CA PHE A 91 -20.11 1.11 -5.69
C PHE A 91 -19.39 0.82 -4.39
N TYR A 92 -19.02 -0.44 -4.18
CA TYR A 92 -18.07 -0.88 -3.18
C TYR A 92 -16.75 -1.23 -3.87
N LEU A 93 -15.68 -0.52 -3.48
CA LEU A 93 -14.39 -0.58 -4.16
C LEU A 93 -13.36 -1.45 -3.43
N GLU A 94 -13.83 -2.36 -2.56
CA GLU A 94 -12.99 -3.13 -1.64
C GLU A 94 -12.31 -2.25 -0.57
N ASP A 95 -11.56 -2.85 0.36
CA ASP A 95 -10.83 -2.16 1.44
C ASP A 95 -11.65 -1.08 2.16
N GLU A 96 -12.95 -1.37 2.41
CA GLU A 96 -13.90 -0.49 3.08
C GLU A 96 -14.04 0.90 2.41
N CYS A 97 -13.79 0.94 1.10
CA CYS A 97 -13.93 2.11 0.26
C CYS A 97 -15.20 2.02 -0.59
N PHE A 98 -15.93 3.14 -0.67
CA PHE A 98 -17.16 3.28 -1.46
C PHE A 98 -17.01 4.42 -2.45
N ALA A 99 -17.69 4.33 -3.59
CA ALA A 99 -17.83 5.42 -4.52
C ALA A 99 -19.31 5.70 -4.82
N LEU A 100 -19.67 6.96 -4.77
CA LEU A 100 -20.96 7.45 -5.24
C LEU A 100 -20.73 8.33 -6.48
N MET A 101 -21.40 8.00 -7.58
CA MET A 101 -21.26 8.70 -8.85
C MET A 101 -22.43 9.67 -9.05
N PHE A 102 -22.10 10.89 -9.41
CA PHE A 102 -23.06 11.98 -9.65
C PHE A 102 -22.84 12.58 -11.04
N PRO A 103 -23.86 13.23 -11.63
CA PRO A 103 -23.63 14.13 -12.74
C PRO A 103 -22.67 15.25 -12.37
N LYS A 104 -21.91 15.78 -13.33
CA LYS A 104 -21.00 16.92 -13.13
C LYS A 104 -21.75 18.12 -12.51
N ASP A 105 -21.03 18.89 -11.69
CA ASP A 105 -21.51 20.11 -11.02
C ASP A 105 -22.79 19.93 -10.19
N SER A 106 -23.06 18.70 -9.77
CA SER A 106 -24.22 18.44 -8.91
C SER A 106 -24.01 19.02 -7.51
N GLU A 107 -24.86 19.95 -7.09
CA GLU A 107 -24.91 20.43 -5.71
C GLU A 107 -25.13 19.28 -4.71
N LYS A 108 -25.72 18.17 -5.18
CA LYS A 108 -25.97 16.96 -4.38
C LYS A 108 -24.70 16.36 -3.76
N VAL A 109 -23.53 16.51 -4.40
CA VAL A 109 -22.27 15.98 -3.84
C VAL A 109 -21.97 16.61 -2.49
N GLY A 110 -22.05 17.95 -2.40
CA GLY A 110 -21.82 18.68 -1.15
C GLY A 110 -22.91 18.42 -0.10
N GLU A 111 -24.17 18.27 -0.54
CA GLU A 111 -25.27 17.92 0.35
C GLU A 111 -25.11 16.51 0.91
N THR A 112 -24.77 15.54 0.04
CA THR A 112 -24.49 14.16 0.42
C THR A 112 -23.34 14.07 1.42
N TYR A 113 -22.23 14.74 1.14
CA TYR A 113 -21.10 14.80 2.08
C TYR A 113 -21.53 15.31 3.46
N ARG A 114 -22.26 16.45 3.51
CA ARG A 114 -22.74 17.02 4.78
C ARG A 114 -23.69 16.07 5.51
N ALA A 115 -24.60 15.41 4.78
CA ALA A 115 -25.57 14.49 5.36
C ALA A 115 -24.88 13.25 5.94
N ILE A 116 -23.92 12.65 5.19
CA ILE A 116 -23.16 11.48 5.67
C ILE A 116 -22.32 11.89 6.88
N ARG A 117 -21.61 13.00 6.82
CA ARG A 117 -20.80 13.48 7.94
C ARG A 117 -21.62 13.73 9.20
N LYS A 118 -22.81 14.31 9.05
CA LYS A 118 -23.76 14.48 10.17
C LYS A 118 -24.16 13.11 10.75
N LYS A 119 -24.49 12.15 9.90
CA LYS A 119 -24.88 10.79 10.33
C LYS A 119 -23.72 10.05 11.05
N LEU A 120 -22.49 10.27 10.62
CA LEU A 120 -21.30 9.69 11.25
C LEU A 120 -21.02 10.26 12.65
N SER A 121 -21.51 11.44 12.98
CA SER A 121 -21.44 12.01 14.34
C SER A 121 -22.48 11.42 15.30
N GLU A 122 -23.39 10.57 14.80
CA GLU A 122 -24.39 9.86 15.58
C GLU A 122 -23.94 8.40 15.79
N ASN A 123 -24.43 7.77 16.87
CA ASN A 123 -24.19 6.35 17.09
C ASN A 123 -24.86 5.49 16.00
N TRP A 124 -24.11 4.50 15.53
CA TRP A 124 -24.59 3.44 14.66
C TRP A 124 -24.97 2.23 15.51
N ASN A 125 -26.25 1.87 15.46
CA ASN A 125 -26.78 0.73 16.19
C ASN A 125 -26.72 -0.51 15.30
N ILE A 126 -25.81 -1.45 15.62
CA ILE A 126 -25.63 -2.71 14.90
C ILE A 126 -25.92 -3.86 15.86
N GLY A 127 -27.14 -4.34 15.78
CA GLY A 127 -27.64 -5.36 16.70
C GLY A 127 -27.75 -4.83 18.15
N THR A 128 -26.87 -5.27 19.04
CA THR A 128 -26.84 -4.83 20.45
C THR A 128 -25.68 -3.87 20.73
N VAL A 129 -24.92 -3.46 19.71
CA VAL A 129 -23.72 -2.63 19.86
C VAL A 129 -23.96 -1.26 19.26
N ASP A 130 -23.74 -0.21 20.04
CA ASP A 130 -23.67 1.17 19.58
C ASP A 130 -22.22 1.55 19.33
N THR A 131 -21.91 2.06 18.14
CA THR A 131 -20.56 2.46 17.77
C THR A 131 -20.56 3.75 16.98
N LEU A 132 -19.46 4.48 17.03
CA LEU A 132 -19.18 5.59 16.14
C LEU A 132 -18.33 5.11 14.97
N ILE A 133 -18.58 5.66 13.80
CA ILE A 133 -17.82 5.39 12.58
C ILE A 133 -17.14 6.67 12.15
N THR A 134 -15.86 6.59 11.83
CA THR A 134 -15.11 7.65 11.15
C THR A 134 -14.98 7.33 9.67
N ALA A 135 -15.00 8.35 8.82
CA ALA A 135 -14.75 8.16 7.39
C ALA A 135 -13.92 9.31 6.80
N CYS A 136 -13.10 8.96 5.82
CA CYS A 136 -12.39 9.90 4.95
C CYS A 136 -13.22 10.11 3.69
N PHE A 137 -13.20 11.34 3.17
CA PHE A 137 -13.98 11.71 2.00
C PHE A 137 -13.09 12.36 0.95
N MET A 138 -13.35 12.04 -0.32
CA MET A 138 -12.71 12.71 -1.44
C MET A 138 -13.67 12.94 -2.58
N ARG A 139 -13.60 14.13 -3.15
CA ARG A 139 -14.29 14.51 -4.39
C ARG A 139 -13.32 14.47 -5.55
N ILE A 140 -13.76 13.86 -6.65
CA ILE A 140 -13.03 13.83 -7.92
C ILE A 140 -13.98 14.27 -9.02
N ASP A 141 -13.61 15.29 -9.76
CA ASP A 141 -14.36 15.78 -10.91
C ASP A 141 -13.72 15.26 -12.20
N CYS A 142 -14.41 14.39 -12.93
CA CYS A 142 -13.94 13.74 -14.15
C CYS A 142 -14.58 14.38 -15.40
N PRO A 143 -13.80 14.67 -16.44
CA PRO A 143 -12.39 14.37 -16.64
C PRO A 143 -11.41 15.46 -16.15
N GLU A 144 -11.85 16.51 -15.44
CA GLU A 144 -11.01 17.66 -15.07
C GLU A 144 -9.84 17.28 -14.18
N ASP A 145 -10.10 16.50 -13.12
CA ASP A 145 -9.08 16.05 -12.18
C ASP A 145 -8.33 14.83 -12.70
N VAL A 146 -9.06 13.92 -13.37
CA VAL A 146 -8.52 12.64 -13.88
C VAL A 146 -9.16 12.37 -15.26
N ASP A 147 -8.36 12.27 -16.28
CA ASP A 147 -8.79 12.28 -17.68
C ASP A 147 -9.06 10.89 -18.31
N ASN A 148 -8.73 9.82 -17.61
CA ASN A 148 -8.96 8.44 -18.08
C ASN A 148 -9.20 7.44 -16.93
N ALA A 149 -9.72 6.25 -17.29
CA ALA A 149 -10.11 5.24 -16.31
C ALA A 149 -8.92 4.61 -15.58
N ASP A 150 -7.78 4.40 -16.25
CA ASP A 150 -6.60 3.79 -15.64
C ASP A 150 -6.00 4.70 -14.57
N MET A 151 -5.89 6.00 -14.88
CA MET A 151 -5.45 7.00 -13.91
C MET A 151 -6.42 7.12 -12.73
N LEU A 152 -7.73 6.96 -12.97
CA LEU A 152 -8.73 7.00 -11.91
C LEU A 152 -8.58 5.81 -10.95
N VAL A 153 -8.26 4.62 -11.48
CA VAL A 153 -7.96 3.43 -10.67
C VAL A 153 -6.76 3.69 -9.76
N ASP A 154 -5.65 4.17 -10.32
CA ASP A 154 -4.44 4.51 -9.56
C ASP A 154 -4.71 5.54 -8.47
N PHE A 155 -5.55 6.53 -8.78
CA PHE A 155 -5.93 7.58 -7.86
C PHE A 155 -6.75 7.07 -6.66
N ILE A 156 -7.66 6.13 -6.93
CA ILE A 156 -8.47 5.48 -5.89
C ILE A 156 -7.60 4.60 -4.99
N GLU A 157 -6.65 3.85 -5.57
CA GLU A 157 -5.73 3.03 -4.79
C GLU A 157 -4.87 3.89 -3.84
N GLN A 158 -4.42 5.07 -4.27
CA GLN A 158 -3.73 6.00 -3.38
C GLN A 158 -4.63 6.51 -2.25
N PHE A 159 -5.88 6.86 -2.56
CA PHE A 159 -6.84 7.27 -1.52
C PHE A 159 -7.07 6.16 -0.49
N LYS A 160 -7.12 4.89 -0.91
CA LYS A 160 -7.27 3.75 -0.01
C LYS A 160 -6.10 3.60 0.97
N HIS A 161 -4.89 3.92 0.55
CA HIS A 161 -3.67 3.74 1.33
C HIS A 161 -3.13 5.01 2.01
N ARG A 162 -3.79 6.16 1.78
CA ARG A 162 -3.40 7.43 2.40
C ARG A 162 -3.67 7.41 3.91
N GLU A 163 -2.84 8.13 4.66
CA GLU A 163 -3.11 8.43 6.07
C GLU A 163 -4.52 9.00 6.25
N PRO A 164 -5.28 8.56 7.28
CA PRO A 164 -6.65 8.99 7.46
C PRO A 164 -6.77 10.49 7.75
N GLU A 165 -7.53 11.19 6.93
CA GLU A 165 -7.90 12.58 7.15
C GLU A 165 -9.43 12.68 7.15
N THR A 166 -10.02 12.72 8.35
CA THR A 166 -11.47 12.60 8.56
C THR A 166 -12.18 13.93 8.76
N GLU A 167 -11.43 15.03 8.93
CA GLU A 167 -12.00 16.31 9.32
C GLU A 167 -12.58 17.11 8.16
N ARG A 168 -12.12 16.90 6.93
CA ARG A 168 -12.55 17.67 5.75
C ARG A 168 -12.84 16.78 4.54
N LEU A 169 -13.52 17.36 3.56
CA LEU A 169 -13.62 16.80 2.22
C LEU A 169 -12.33 17.11 1.47
N LEU A 170 -11.62 16.06 1.08
CA LEU A 170 -10.47 16.19 0.20
C LEU A 170 -10.93 16.43 -1.24
N HIS A 171 -10.13 17.15 -2.00
CA HIS A 171 -10.27 17.27 -3.44
C HIS A 171 -9.13 16.51 -4.13
N ALA A 172 -9.31 16.18 -5.39
CA ALA A 172 -8.29 15.51 -6.15
C ALA A 172 -6.94 16.27 -6.16
N THR A 173 -7.01 17.61 -6.13
CA THR A 173 -5.83 18.48 -6.04
C THR A 173 -5.06 18.36 -4.71
N ASP A 174 -5.70 17.84 -3.66
CA ASP A 174 -5.03 17.56 -2.36
C ASP A 174 -4.18 16.29 -2.42
N ILE A 175 -4.40 15.45 -3.41
CA ILE A 175 -3.52 14.31 -3.74
C ILE A 175 -2.54 14.78 -4.79
N ASN A 176 -1.27 14.72 -4.45
CA ASN A 176 -0.22 15.07 -5.38
C ASN A 176 -0.12 13.96 -6.44
N PHE A 177 -0.81 14.12 -7.57
CA PHE A 177 -0.83 13.14 -8.67
C PHE A 177 0.58 12.89 -9.25
N TYR A 178 1.49 13.84 -9.06
CA TYR A 178 2.90 13.65 -9.35
C TYR A 178 3.51 12.52 -8.51
N ASP A 179 3.01 12.29 -7.28
CA ASP A 179 3.53 11.23 -6.41
C ASP A 179 3.19 9.82 -6.93
N SER A 180 2.02 9.60 -7.58
CA SER A 180 1.66 8.27 -8.11
C SER A 180 2.44 7.90 -9.35
N LYS A 181 2.54 8.83 -10.28
CA LYS A 181 3.36 8.65 -11.47
C LYS A 181 4.83 8.47 -11.07
N ARG A 182 5.29 9.31 -10.16
CA ARG A 182 6.64 9.20 -9.61
C ARG A 182 6.85 7.87 -8.90
N ARG A 183 5.89 7.42 -8.09
CA ARG A 183 5.93 6.11 -7.43
C ARG A 183 6.04 4.97 -8.43
N SER A 184 5.19 4.95 -9.47
CA SER A 184 5.24 3.94 -10.55
C SER A 184 6.58 3.99 -11.32
N GLU A 185 7.08 5.18 -11.61
CA GLU A 185 8.40 5.35 -12.24
C GLU A 185 9.53 4.83 -11.34
N VAL A 186 9.47 5.08 -10.03
CA VAL A 186 10.43 4.56 -9.04
C VAL A 186 10.32 3.04 -8.91
N GLU A 187 9.12 2.48 -8.89
CA GLU A 187 8.91 1.03 -8.86
C GLU A 187 9.50 0.34 -10.09
N ASN A 188 9.30 0.91 -11.28
CA ASN A 188 9.94 0.43 -12.50
C ASN A 188 11.47 0.57 -12.46
N ALA A 189 12.00 1.63 -11.85
CA ALA A 189 13.44 1.81 -11.66
C ALA A 189 14.02 0.74 -10.72
N ILE A 190 13.32 0.38 -9.65
CA ILE A 190 13.68 -0.72 -8.74
C ILE A 190 13.76 -2.04 -9.52
N ASP A 191 12.76 -2.37 -10.34
CA ASP A 191 12.74 -3.61 -11.12
C ASP A 191 13.93 -3.68 -12.08
N LYS A 192 14.15 -2.64 -12.86
CA LYS A 192 15.31 -2.55 -13.75
C LYS A 192 16.64 -2.71 -13.02
N ALA A 193 16.77 -2.07 -11.84
CA ALA A 193 17.98 -2.14 -11.04
C ALA A 193 18.22 -3.54 -10.45
N LEU A 194 17.17 -4.26 -10.08
CA LEU A 194 17.25 -5.66 -9.64
C LEU A 194 17.69 -6.59 -10.77
N ASP A 195 17.20 -6.39 -11.99
CA ASP A 195 17.54 -7.21 -13.15
C ASP A 195 18.95 -6.95 -13.67
N ASN A 196 19.37 -5.67 -13.69
CA ASN A 196 20.64 -5.23 -14.29
C ASN A 196 21.75 -4.96 -13.28
N ARG A 197 21.56 -5.27 -12.00
CA ARG A 197 22.46 -4.92 -10.90
C ARG A 197 22.73 -3.41 -10.84
N GLY A 198 21.69 -2.61 -11.02
CA GLY A 198 21.78 -1.15 -11.08
C GLY A 198 21.81 -0.46 -9.71
N PHE A 199 21.75 -1.20 -8.60
CA PHE A 199 21.98 -0.66 -7.27
C PHE A 199 23.47 -0.48 -7.03
N GLU A 200 23.84 0.63 -6.37
CA GLU A 200 25.18 0.92 -5.87
C GLU A 200 25.16 0.88 -4.34
N VAL A 201 26.26 0.43 -3.74
CA VAL A 201 26.43 0.48 -2.28
C VAL A 201 27.57 1.44 -1.93
N TYR A 202 27.23 2.48 -1.21
CA TYR A 202 28.17 3.48 -0.72
C TYR A 202 28.53 3.16 0.73
N TYR A 203 29.75 3.42 1.11
CA TYR A 203 30.25 3.17 2.46
C TYR A 203 30.56 4.49 3.14
N GLN A 204 29.70 4.87 4.11
CA GLN A 204 29.87 6.09 4.88
C GLN A 204 30.76 5.81 6.09
N PRO A 205 31.94 6.44 6.23
CA PRO A 205 32.84 6.19 7.33
C PRO A 205 32.28 6.73 8.64
N ILE A 206 32.50 5.98 9.73
CA ILE A 206 32.11 6.34 11.08
C ILE A 206 33.39 6.59 11.89
N TYR A 207 33.51 7.81 12.41
CA TYR A 207 34.68 8.25 13.17
C TYR A 207 34.45 8.10 14.67
N SER A 208 35.41 7.47 15.35
CA SER A 208 35.42 7.40 16.81
C SER A 208 36.21 8.53 17.41
N SER A 209 35.54 9.45 18.10
CA SER A 209 36.18 10.56 18.80
C SER A 209 37.10 10.11 19.93
N SER A 210 36.76 9.01 20.62
CA SER A 210 37.58 8.44 21.71
C SER A 210 38.86 7.78 21.21
N ARG A 211 38.82 7.18 20.01
CA ARG A 211 39.97 6.51 19.38
C ARG A 211 40.71 7.39 18.36
N ASN A 212 40.14 8.58 18.04
CA ASN A 212 40.66 9.54 17.07
C ASN A 212 40.94 8.91 15.69
N LYS A 213 40.08 7.99 15.22
CA LYS A 213 40.22 7.30 13.93
C LYS A 213 38.89 6.85 13.40
N ILE A 214 38.81 6.55 12.09
CA ILE A 214 37.69 5.80 11.49
C ILE A 214 37.75 4.37 12.04
N VAL A 215 36.64 3.87 12.53
CA VAL A 215 36.52 2.51 13.12
C VAL A 215 35.58 1.60 12.36
N SER A 216 34.59 2.15 11.70
CA SER A 216 33.57 1.39 10.95
C SER A 216 33.05 2.20 9.77
N CYS A 217 32.17 1.59 8.98
CA CYS A 217 31.41 2.30 7.97
C CYS A 217 30.01 1.70 7.86
N GLU A 218 29.06 2.51 7.42
CA GLU A 218 27.69 2.09 7.12
C GLU A 218 27.53 1.84 5.63
N ALA A 219 26.96 0.68 5.27
CA ALA A 219 26.64 0.30 3.89
C ALA A 219 25.29 0.88 3.50
N LEU A 220 25.29 1.85 2.62
CA LEU A 220 24.13 2.62 2.21
C LEU A 220 23.79 2.36 0.74
N VAL A 221 22.66 1.73 0.48
CA VAL A 221 22.18 1.47 -0.88
C VAL A 221 21.80 2.78 -1.58
N ARG A 222 22.11 2.84 -2.88
CA ARG A 222 21.79 3.96 -3.76
C ARG A 222 21.14 3.43 -5.02
N LEU A 223 20.11 4.14 -5.46
CA LEU A 223 19.39 3.85 -6.70
C LEU A 223 19.54 5.03 -7.66
N LYS A 224 19.97 4.71 -8.89
CA LYS A 224 20.09 5.70 -9.95
C LYS A 224 19.44 5.16 -11.21
N ASP A 225 18.53 5.93 -11.77
CA ASP A 225 17.85 5.64 -13.02
C ASP A 225 18.27 6.65 -14.10
N GLU A 226 18.33 6.23 -15.36
CA GLU A 226 18.75 7.10 -16.47
C GLU A 226 17.80 8.30 -16.67
N LYS A 227 16.49 8.11 -16.41
CA LYS A 227 15.46 9.12 -16.60
C LYS A 227 15.25 9.96 -15.33
N LEU A 228 15.20 9.28 -14.17
CA LEU A 228 14.85 9.90 -12.89
C LEU A 228 16.07 10.47 -12.15
N GLY A 229 17.27 10.13 -12.59
CA GLY A 229 18.50 10.50 -11.90
C GLY A 229 18.68 9.74 -10.59
N PHE A 230 19.19 10.44 -9.57
CA PHE A 230 19.33 9.88 -8.23
C PHE A 230 17.98 9.81 -7.53
N ILE A 231 17.64 8.60 -7.05
CA ILE A 231 16.42 8.33 -6.29
C ILE A 231 16.83 8.12 -4.82
N PRO A 232 16.38 8.98 -3.89
CA PRO A 232 16.79 8.89 -2.49
C PRO A 232 16.21 7.64 -1.80
N PRO A 233 16.93 7.06 -0.82
CA PRO A 233 16.45 5.88 -0.10
C PRO A 233 15.08 6.06 0.56
N GLN A 234 14.79 7.24 1.09
CA GLN A 234 13.48 7.56 1.68
C GLN A 234 12.32 7.44 0.70
N GLU A 235 12.59 7.51 -0.61
CA GLU A 235 11.57 7.37 -1.64
C GLU A 235 11.39 5.90 -2.08
N PHE A 236 12.49 5.17 -2.35
CA PHE A 236 12.38 3.83 -2.91
C PHE A 236 12.31 2.69 -1.89
N ILE A 237 12.85 2.86 -0.68
CA ILE A 237 12.81 1.80 0.35
C ILE A 237 11.38 1.47 0.78
N PRO A 238 10.50 2.44 1.13
CA PRO A 238 9.12 2.14 1.48
C PRO A 238 8.37 1.40 0.35
N ILE A 239 8.56 1.80 -0.89
CA ILE A 239 7.97 1.13 -2.07
C ILE A 239 8.47 -0.33 -2.16
N ALA A 240 9.77 -0.54 -1.95
CA ALA A 240 10.35 -1.88 -1.99
C ALA A 240 9.90 -2.77 -0.81
N GLU A 241 9.60 -2.18 0.35
CA GLU A 241 9.05 -2.90 1.50
C GLU A 241 7.61 -3.35 1.25
N GLU A 242 6.76 -2.47 0.74
CA GLU A 242 5.35 -2.76 0.44
C GLU A 242 5.18 -3.87 -0.60
N ASN A 243 6.01 -3.88 -1.65
CA ASN A 243 5.94 -4.89 -2.71
C ASN A 243 6.90 -6.09 -2.52
N GLY A 244 7.58 -6.18 -1.35
CA GLY A 244 8.48 -7.26 -0.98
C GLY A 244 9.83 -7.29 -1.71
N LYS A 245 10.12 -6.31 -2.59
CA LYS A 245 11.40 -6.22 -3.33
C LYS A 245 12.58 -5.91 -2.40
N ILE A 246 12.30 -5.37 -1.22
CA ILE A 246 13.31 -5.09 -0.18
C ILE A 246 14.11 -6.35 0.20
N LEU A 247 13.52 -7.54 0.11
CA LEU A 247 14.21 -8.81 0.38
C LEU A 247 15.37 -9.03 -0.59
N LYS A 248 15.15 -8.75 -1.87
CA LYS A 248 16.20 -8.88 -2.92
C LYS A 248 17.26 -7.78 -2.77
N ILE A 249 16.82 -6.54 -2.50
CA ILE A 249 17.72 -5.40 -2.29
C ILE A 249 18.60 -5.65 -1.07
N GLY A 250 18.03 -6.05 0.06
CA GLY A 250 18.80 -6.32 1.28
C GLY A 250 19.79 -7.44 1.12
N LYS A 251 19.42 -8.52 0.43
CA LYS A 251 20.36 -9.59 0.06
C LYS A 251 21.51 -9.05 -0.77
N TYR A 252 21.23 -8.23 -1.78
CA TYR A 252 22.28 -7.62 -2.62
C TYR A 252 23.21 -6.74 -1.79
N VAL A 253 22.68 -5.86 -0.93
CA VAL A 253 23.49 -4.97 -0.06
C VAL A 253 24.38 -5.80 0.86
N PHE A 254 23.85 -6.85 1.47
CA PHE A 254 24.61 -7.73 2.35
C PHE A 254 25.72 -8.48 1.60
N GLU A 255 25.45 -8.96 0.39
CA GLU A 255 26.48 -9.58 -0.46
C GLU A 255 27.58 -8.58 -0.85
N GLU A 256 27.25 -7.33 -1.16
CA GLU A 256 28.25 -6.28 -1.46
C GLU A 256 29.06 -5.90 -0.22
N ALA A 257 28.46 -5.83 0.97
CA ALA A 257 29.19 -5.61 2.23
C ALA A 257 30.20 -6.75 2.49
N CYS A 258 29.78 -8.00 2.34
CA CYS A 258 30.67 -9.16 2.45
C CYS A 258 31.80 -9.12 1.40
N ARG A 259 31.49 -8.70 0.19
CA ARG A 259 32.50 -8.56 -0.88
C ARG A 259 33.51 -7.44 -0.59
N PHE A 260 33.04 -6.33 -0.03
CA PHE A 260 33.88 -5.20 0.40
C PHE A 260 34.87 -5.64 1.50
N ILE A 261 34.38 -6.36 2.51
CA ILE A 261 35.22 -6.90 3.60
C ILE A 261 36.26 -7.87 3.03
N LYS A 262 35.83 -8.81 2.20
CA LYS A 262 36.72 -9.83 1.58
C LYS A 262 37.85 -9.19 0.76
N LYS A 263 37.61 -8.07 0.09
CA LYS A 263 38.63 -7.37 -0.70
C LYS A 263 39.71 -6.70 0.18
N GLY A 264 39.51 -6.66 1.49
CA GLY A 264 40.45 -6.04 2.44
C GLY A 264 40.55 -4.51 2.36
N VAL A 265 39.67 -3.86 1.57
CA VAL A 265 39.67 -2.40 1.44
C VAL A 265 39.37 -1.75 2.79
N GLY A 266 38.40 -2.31 3.53
CA GLY A 266 38.06 -1.83 4.88
C GLY A 266 39.23 -1.92 5.83
N THR A 267 39.95 -3.03 5.85
CA THR A 267 41.13 -3.23 6.74
C THR A 267 42.24 -2.24 6.46
N SER A 268 42.53 -1.95 5.17
CA SER A 268 43.55 -0.96 4.79
C SER A 268 43.18 0.48 5.21
N LEU A 269 41.90 0.77 5.42
CA LEU A 269 41.37 2.05 5.89
C LEU A 269 41.14 2.09 7.40
N GLY A 270 41.45 1.02 8.14
CA GLY A 270 41.22 0.89 9.58
C GLY A 270 39.80 0.59 10.00
N ILE A 271 38.94 0.16 9.07
CA ILE A 271 37.54 -0.23 9.31
C ILE A 271 37.54 -1.63 9.96
N GLU A 272 36.97 -1.72 11.15
CA GLU A 272 36.90 -2.95 11.95
C GLU A 272 35.65 -3.77 11.58
N TYR A 273 34.52 -3.09 11.30
CA TYR A 273 33.28 -3.74 10.88
C TYR A 273 32.44 -2.81 9.96
N VAL A 274 31.52 -3.41 9.23
CA VAL A 274 30.56 -2.74 8.35
C VAL A 274 29.18 -2.83 8.95
N GLN A 275 28.48 -1.72 9.07
CA GLN A 275 27.07 -1.65 9.49
C GLN A 275 26.18 -1.85 8.27
N VAL A 276 25.15 -2.72 8.43
CA VAL A 276 24.17 -3.03 7.39
C VAL A 276 22.77 -2.91 7.97
N ASN A 277 21.94 -2.09 7.35
CA ASN A 277 20.56 -1.91 7.76
C ASN A 277 19.70 -3.09 7.32
N LEU A 278 18.85 -3.59 8.24
CA LEU A 278 17.82 -4.59 7.97
C LEU A 278 16.43 -3.97 8.13
N SER A 279 15.57 -4.16 7.14
CA SER A 279 14.17 -3.78 7.24
C SER A 279 13.37 -4.77 8.12
N VAL A 280 12.25 -4.28 8.66
CA VAL A 280 11.29 -5.13 9.42
C VAL A 280 10.83 -6.32 8.58
N VAL A 281 10.56 -6.10 7.29
CA VAL A 281 10.13 -7.13 6.34
C VAL A 281 11.15 -8.26 6.22
N GLN A 282 12.45 -7.92 6.22
CA GLN A 282 13.53 -8.91 6.23
C GLN A 282 13.60 -9.65 7.57
N CYS A 283 13.51 -8.93 8.69
CA CYS A 283 13.56 -9.51 10.03
C CYS A 283 12.42 -10.51 10.29
N MET A 284 11.32 -10.43 9.55
CA MET A 284 10.19 -11.35 9.64
C MET A 284 10.36 -12.63 8.80
N GLN A 285 11.40 -12.74 7.98
CA GLN A 285 11.63 -13.96 7.18
C GLN A 285 12.16 -15.08 8.05
N SER A 286 11.55 -16.26 7.94
CA SER A 286 11.92 -17.43 8.77
C SER A 286 13.31 -17.98 8.47
N ASP A 287 13.84 -17.72 7.29
CA ASP A 287 15.13 -18.19 6.76
C ASP A 287 16.21 -17.08 6.73
N LEU A 288 15.95 -15.90 7.30
CA LEU A 288 16.87 -14.77 7.30
C LEU A 288 18.26 -15.16 7.82
N VAL A 289 18.32 -15.80 8.98
CA VAL A 289 19.60 -16.18 9.62
C VAL A 289 20.40 -17.12 8.73
N GLU A 290 19.74 -18.14 8.19
CA GLU A 290 20.38 -19.12 7.28
C GLU A 290 20.90 -18.44 6.01
N GLN A 291 20.13 -17.53 5.42
CA GLN A 291 20.55 -16.76 4.25
C GLN A 291 21.79 -15.91 4.53
N LEU A 292 21.80 -15.14 5.64
CA LEU A 292 22.93 -14.29 5.99
C LEU A 292 24.20 -15.13 6.27
N LEU A 293 24.09 -16.19 7.06
CA LEU A 293 25.22 -17.08 7.35
C LEU A 293 25.76 -17.77 6.08
N SER A 294 24.89 -18.22 5.18
CA SER A 294 25.30 -18.81 3.89
C SER A 294 26.06 -17.81 3.02
N ILE A 295 25.68 -16.53 3.03
CA ILE A 295 26.40 -15.48 2.29
C ILE A 295 27.78 -15.24 2.94
N MET A 296 27.84 -15.12 4.27
CA MET A 296 29.10 -14.91 4.99
C MET A 296 30.08 -16.03 4.75
N ASP A 297 29.63 -17.30 4.82
CA ASP A 297 30.46 -18.48 4.54
C ASP A 297 30.99 -18.46 3.10
N ARG A 298 30.17 -18.15 2.10
CA ARG A 298 30.57 -18.02 0.70
C ARG A 298 31.69 -17.03 0.49
N TYR A 299 31.63 -15.88 1.20
CA TYR A 299 32.66 -14.83 1.11
C TYR A 299 33.79 -15.02 2.13
N LYS A 300 33.67 -15.98 3.05
CA LYS A 300 34.60 -16.22 4.17
C LYS A 300 34.77 -14.95 5.02
N VAL A 301 33.67 -14.34 5.40
CA VAL A 301 33.62 -13.16 6.26
C VAL A 301 33.35 -13.58 7.70
N ASP A 302 34.15 -13.06 8.63
CA ASP A 302 33.93 -13.29 10.05
C ASP A 302 32.71 -12.50 10.54
N PRO A 303 31.79 -13.11 11.32
CA PRO A 303 30.62 -12.41 11.88
C PRO A 303 30.95 -11.12 12.61
N SER A 304 32.06 -11.05 13.34
CA SER A 304 32.52 -9.84 14.05
C SER A 304 32.81 -8.65 13.12
N SER A 305 32.93 -8.89 11.82
CA SER A 305 33.15 -7.84 10.81
C SER A 305 31.86 -7.19 10.29
N ILE A 306 30.68 -7.64 10.74
CA ILE A 306 29.40 -7.09 10.36
C ILE A 306 28.59 -6.70 11.60
N CYS A 307 27.98 -5.53 11.56
CA CYS A 307 26.99 -5.08 12.52
C CYS A 307 25.66 -4.89 11.80
N LEU A 308 24.61 -5.58 12.27
CA LEU A 308 23.26 -5.45 11.69
C LEU A 308 22.49 -4.40 12.49
N GLU A 309 21.92 -3.42 11.79
CA GLU A 309 21.11 -2.38 12.39
C GLU A 309 19.63 -2.58 12.02
N VAL A 310 18.76 -2.56 13.04
CA VAL A 310 17.31 -2.70 12.88
C VAL A 310 16.68 -1.39 13.37
N THR A 311 15.79 -0.79 12.56
CA THR A 311 15.16 0.49 12.89
C THR A 311 14.22 0.38 14.10
N GLU A 312 14.06 1.48 14.87
CA GLU A 312 13.20 1.53 16.06
C GLU A 312 11.74 1.15 15.80
N THR A 313 11.23 1.40 14.60
CA THR A 313 9.87 1.02 14.19
C THR A 313 9.64 -0.50 14.26
N ALA A 314 10.70 -1.29 14.18
CA ALA A 314 10.69 -2.73 14.34
C ALA A 314 10.35 -3.18 15.78
N ALA A 315 10.69 -2.38 16.79
CA ALA A 315 10.53 -2.72 18.19
C ALA A 315 9.08 -2.65 18.70
N VAL A 316 8.18 -1.97 18.00
CA VAL A 316 6.79 -1.73 18.42
C VAL A 316 5.87 -2.92 18.15
N TYR A 317 6.20 -3.72 17.13
CA TYR A 317 5.43 -4.92 16.76
C TYR A 317 6.40 -6.10 16.59
N THR A 318 6.76 -6.79 17.66
CA THR A 318 7.65 -7.95 17.61
C THR A 318 6.88 -9.27 17.41
N PRO A 319 6.64 -9.72 16.17
CA PRO A 319 6.22 -11.08 15.93
C PRO A 319 7.31 -12.04 16.45
N HIS A 320 6.93 -13.17 16.98
CA HIS A 320 7.83 -14.18 17.58
C HIS A 320 9.00 -14.59 16.64
N ILE A 321 8.78 -14.53 15.32
CA ILE A 321 9.81 -14.83 14.31
C ILE A 321 10.94 -13.79 14.32
N MET A 322 10.59 -12.52 14.39
CA MET A 322 11.55 -11.42 14.44
C MET A 322 12.39 -11.47 15.70
N GLU A 323 11.77 -11.68 16.86
CA GLU A 323 12.46 -11.82 18.15
C GLU A 323 13.45 -12.99 18.11
N LYS A 324 13.02 -14.14 17.56
CA LYS A 324 13.88 -15.31 17.38
C LYS A 324 15.08 -15.00 16.48
N ASN A 325 14.85 -14.35 15.33
CA ASN A 325 15.92 -14.00 14.39
C ASN A 325 16.94 -13.03 15.01
N ILE A 326 16.47 -11.97 15.66
CA ILE A 326 17.34 -10.99 16.33
C ILE A 326 18.19 -11.68 17.41
N LYS A 327 17.57 -12.52 18.23
CA LYS A 327 18.29 -13.25 19.27
C LYS A 327 19.37 -14.17 18.66
N THR A 328 19.03 -14.96 17.64
CA THR A 328 19.98 -15.88 17.01
C THR A 328 21.13 -15.14 16.30
N LEU A 329 20.90 -13.91 15.82
CA LEU A 329 21.94 -13.08 15.18
C LEU A 329 22.80 -12.35 16.23
N SER A 330 22.34 -12.23 17.47
CA SER A 330 23.07 -11.59 18.58
C SER A 330 23.99 -12.58 19.33
N ASP A 331 23.62 -13.88 19.35
CA ASP A 331 24.38 -14.97 19.97
C ASP A 331 25.55 -15.42 19.05
#